data_6d80c4c059e20f144cad29f14ac4a4ae
#
_entry.id   6d80c4c059e20f144cad29f14ac4a4ae
#
_cell.length_a   1.000
_cell.length_b   1.000
_cell.length_c   1.000
_cell.angle_alpha   90.00
_cell.angle_beta   90.00
_cell.angle_gamma   90.00
#
_symmetry.space_group_name_H-M   'P 1'
#
loop_
_entity.id
_entity.type
_entity.pdbx_description
1 polymer ?
#
loop_
_entity_poly.entity_id
_entity_poly.type
_entity_poly.pdbx_seq_one_letter_code
_entity_poly.pdbx_strand_id
1 'polypeptide(L)'
;MKIIIMVFVSFFLLSCSESISVEIDSDNLNIVSPGVVRTPDERFDNLQDYPFEPNYLVVDGMRIHYLDEGPKDADPIFLLHGEPTWSYLFRKMIPILVENGHRVIVPDCVGFGKSDKFISKYDYSYIHHVDVMKELIETLDLQNATFFGQDWGGLVGLRVVAEMPERFGNIVVSNTGFAAASQFPAWFIENFIKLVVWWN
;
A
#
# COMPACT_ATOMS: atom_id res chain seq x y z
N MET A 1 -46.76 -4.63 11.14
CA MET A 1 -45.54 -5.02 10.43
C MET A 1 -44.53 -5.46 11.49
N LYS A 2 -44.33 -6.76 11.66
CA LYS A 2 -43.44 -7.33 12.71
C LYS A 2 -42.06 -7.49 12.07
N ILE A 3 -41.06 -6.75 12.59
CA ILE A 3 -39.65 -6.91 12.25
C ILE A 3 -39.10 -8.05 13.12
N ILE A 4 -38.70 -9.14 12.49
CA ILE A 4 -37.99 -10.25 13.13
C ILE A 4 -36.50 -9.93 13.03
N ILE A 5 -35.91 -9.57 14.17
CA ILE A 5 -34.45 -9.44 14.29
C ILE A 5 -33.92 -10.83 14.64
N MET A 6 -33.25 -11.48 13.71
CA MET A 6 -32.52 -12.72 13.99
C MET A 6 -31.17 -12.35 14.63
N VAL A 7 -31.06 -12.57 15.94
CA VAL A 7 -29.82 -12.49 16.69
C VAL A 7 -29.10 -13.82 16.56
N PHE A 8 -28.03 -13.88 15.79
CA PHE A 8 -27.12 -15.01 15.81
C PHE A 8 -26.21 -14.88 17.04
N VAL A 9 -26.46 -15.71 18.04
CA VAL A 9 -25.53 -15.88 19.16
C VAL A 9 -24.52 -16.93 18.75
N SER A 10 -23.31 -16.46 18.37
CA SER A 10 -22.15 -17.34 18.17
C SER A 10 -21.56 -17.69 19.54
N PHE A 11 -21.63 -18.95 19.91
CA PHE A 11 -20.88 -19.52 21.02
C PHE A 11 -19.39 -19.51 20.69
N PHE A 12 -18.65 -18.59 21.29
CA PHE A 12 -17.17 -18.63 21.26
C PHE A 12 -16.71 -19.54 22.41
N LEU A 13 -16.15 -20.67 22.01
CA LEU A 13 -15.31 -21.49 22.86
C LEU A 13 -14.08 -20.68 23.28
N LEU A 14 -13.83 -20.58 24.58
CA LEU A 14 -12.55 -20.09 25.10
C LEU A 14 -11.44 -20.99 24.56
N SER A 15 -10.82 -20.56 23.48
CA SER A 15 -9.52 -21.06 23.09
C SER A 15 -8.49 -20.33 23.94
N CYS A 16 -7.79 -21.08 24.77
CA CYS A 16 -6.59 -20.66 25.47
C CYS A 16 -5.64 -20.08 24.43
N SER A 17 -5.38 -18.77 24.43
CA SER A 17 -4.38 -18.17 23.59
C SER A 17 -3.01 -18.53 24.19
N GLU A 18 -2.46 -19.66 23.78
CA GLU A 18 -1.01 -19.82 23.83
C GLU A 18 -0.44 -18.73 22.92
N SER A 19 0.24 -17.77 23.52
CA SER A 19 1.09 -16.85 22.80
C SER A 19 2.17 -17.67 22.11
N ILE A 20 1.99 -17.96 20.83
CA ILE A 20 3.05 -18.52 20.00
C ILE A 20 4.09 -17.42 19.92
N SER A 21 5.11 -17.48 20.77
CA SER A 21 6.35 -16.73 20.56
C SER A 21 7.03 -17.37 19.34
N VAL A 22 6.85 -16.79 18.19
CA VAL A 22 7.68 -17.11 17.03
C VAL A 22 9.06 -16.58 17.38
N GLU A 23 9.99 -17.48 17.76
CA GLU A 23 11.41 -17.15 17.77
C GLU A 23 11.78 -16.80 16.33
N ILE A 24 12.01 -15.52 16.10
CA ILE A 24 12.54 -15.04 14.82
C ILE A 24 14.01 -15.47 14.82
N ASP A 25 14.33 -16.48 14.03
CA ASP A 25 15.71 -16.90 13.78
C ASP A 25 16.41 -15.74 13.03
N SER A 26 17.21 -14.98 13.79
CA SER A 26 17.95 -13.83 13.27
C SER A 26 18.94 -14.20 12.16
N ASP A 27 19.37 -15.46 12.11
CA ASP A 27 20.36 -15.96 11.15
C ASP A 27 19.74 -16.18 9.76
N ASN A 28 18.41 -16.23 9.68
CA ASN A 28 17.63 -16.37 8.43
C ASN A 28 17.01 -15.04 7.94
N LEU A 29 17.17 -13.94 8.68
CA LEU A 29 16.70 -12.64 8.23
C LEU A 29 17.72 -12.02 7.27
N ASN A 30 17.26 -11.62 6.09
CA ASN A 30 18.07 -10.82 5.18
C ASN A 30 18.13 -9.36 5.68
N ILE A 31 18.88 -9.15 6.78
CA ILE A 31 19.09 -7.84 7.41
C ILE A 31 20.01 -7.02 6.50
N VAL A 32 19.52 -5.88 6.01
CA VAL A 32 20.26 -4.97 5.12
C VAL A 32 20.81 -3.75 5.85
N SER A 33 20.18 -3.38 6.97
CA SER A 33 20.65 -2.35 7.90
C SER A 33 20.03 -2.58 9.29
N PRO A 34 20.49 -1.92 10.35
CA PRO A 34 19.91 -2.09 11.67
C PRO A 34 18.38 -1.82 11.66
N GLY A 35 17.59 -2.82 12.06
CA GLY A 35 16.13 -2.74 12.11
C GLY A 35 15.41 -2.89 10.77
N VAL A 36 16.13 -3.17 9.68
CA VAL A 36 15.56 -3.28 8.32
C VAL A 36 15.91 -4.62 7.69
N VAL A 37 14.90 -5.28 7.14
CA VAL A 37 15.03 -6.52 6.38
C VAL A 37 14.54 -6.32 4.95
N ARG A 38 15.05 -7.18 4.06
CA ARG A 38 14.65 -7.22 2.65
C ARG A 38 14.22 -8.62 2.27
N THR A 39 13.11 -8.74 1.57
CA THR A 39 12.76 -10.01 0.93
C THR A 39 13.80 -10.32 -0.15
N PRO A 40 14.42 -11.50 -0.15
CA PRO A 40 15.37 -11.89 -1.17
C PRO A 40 14.77 -11.78 -2.57
N ASP A 41 15.54 -11.24 -3.54
CA ASP A 41 15.02 -10.93 -4.87
C ASP A 41 14.57 -12.20 -5.62
N GLU A 42 15.17 -13.37 -5.38
CA GLU A 42 14.76 -14.67 -5.93
C GLU A 42 13.35 -15.12 -5.53
N ARG A 43 12.75 -14.51 -4.49
CA ARG A 43 11.36 -14.77 -4.11
C ARG A 43 10.36 -14.17 -5.10
N PHE A 44 10.81 -13.30 -5.97
CA PHE A 44 10.01 -12.62 -6.97
C PHE A 44 10.25 -13.16 -8.40
N ASP A 45 11.06 -14.21 -8.52
CA ASP A 45 11.33 -14.85 -9.81
C ASP A 45 10.10 -15.60 -10.33
N ASN A 46 9.91 -15.56 -11.64
CA ASN A 46 8.88 -16.31 -12.36
C ASN A 46 7.44 -16.07 -11.87
N LEU A 47 7.14 -14.88 -11.39
CA LEU A 47 5.77 -14.50 -11.04
C LEU A 47 4.88 -14.44 -12.28
N GLN A 48 3.71 -15.07 -12.17
CA GLN A 48 2.76 -15.14 -13.29
C GLN A 48 2.28 -13.72 -13.67
N ASP A 49 2.39 -13.41 -14.98
CA ASP A 49 1.93 -12.12 -15.55
C ASP A 49 2.60 -10.88 -14.93
N TYR A 50 3.85 -11.02 -14.48
CA TYR A 50 4.61 -9.93 -13.87
C TYR A 50 6.01 -9.82 -14.49
N PRO A 51 6.12 -9.47 -15.79
CA PRO A 51 7.40 -9.40 -16.50
C PRO A 51 8.10 -8.05 -16.37
N PHE A 52 7.79 -7.25 -15.36
CA PHE A 52 8.25 -5.88 -15.22
C PHE A 52 9.63 -5.80 -14.58
N GLU A 53 10.48 -4.95 -15.16
CA GLU A 53 11.81 -4.66 -14.59
C GLU A 53 11.68 -3.78 -13.34
N PRO A 54 12.37 -4.13 -12.25
CA PRO A 54 12.30 -3.35 -11.02
C PRO A 54 13.12 -2.07 -11.12
N ASN A 55 12.57 -0.97 -10.60
CA ASN A 55 13.32 0.23 -10.30
C ASN A 55 13.38 0.45 -8.79
N TYR A 56 14.40 1.15 -8.32
CA TYR A 56 14.60 1.39 -6.90
C TYR A 56 15.02 2.83 -6.63
N LEU A 57 14.49 3.38 -5.55
CA LEU A 57 14.88 4.64 -4.96
C LEU A 57 15.26 4.40 -3.49
N VAL A 58 16.17 5.17 -2.94
CA VAL A 58 16.49 5.13 -1.52
C VAL A 58 15.88 6.35 -0.85
N VAL A 59 14.96 6.09 0.10
CA VAL A 59 14.31 7.11 0.93
C VAL A 59 14.56 6.75 2.39
N ASP A 60 15.07 7.68 3.17
CA ASP A 60 15.40 7.49 4.60
C ASP A 60 16.24 6.22 4.86
N GLY A 61 17.15 5.90 3.93
CA GLY A 61 18.01 4.72 4.02
C GLY A 61 17.33 3.39 3.67
N MET A 62 16.05 3.40 3.27
CA MET A 62 15.31 2.22 2.84
C MET A 62 15.20 2.17 1.32
N ARG A 63 15.38 0.99 0.74
CA ARG A 63 15.13 0.74 -0.67
C ARG A 63 13.63 0.68 -0.92
N ILE A 64 13.13 1.55 -1.77
CA ILE A 64 11.75 1.58 -2.23
C ILE A 64 11.70 1.11 -3.67
N HIS A 65 10.95 0.06 -3.92
CA HIS A 65 10.70 -0.48 -5.24
C HIS A 65 9.56 0.28 -5.94
N TYR A 66 9.72 0.47 -7.25
CA TYR A 66 8.62 0.94 -8.10
C TYR A 66 8.76 0.40 -9.52
N LEU A 67 7.64 0.27 -10.20
CA LEU A 67 7.59 0.06 -11.65
C LEU A 67 7.44 1.40 -12.35
N ASP A 68 8.04 1.52 -13.53
CA ASP A 68 7.94 2.69 -14.40
C ASP A 68 7.84 2.22 -15.85
N GLU A 69 6.63 1.97 -16.29
CA GLU A 69 6.31 1.34 -17.57
C GLU A 69 5.70 2.34 -18.55
N GLY A 70 5.91 2.09 -19.85
CA GLY A 70 5.37 2.92 -20.93
C GLY A 70 6.24 4.15 -21.31
N PRO A 71 5.68 5.05 -22.15
CA PRO A 71 6.43 6.21 -22.67
C PRO A 71 6.74 7.21 -21.56
N LYS A 72 8.02 7.60 -21.44
CA LYS A 72 8.51 8.45 -20.33
C LYS A 72 8.04 9.90 -20.42
N ASP A 73 7.61 10.33 -21.59
CA ASP A 73 7.12 11.68 -21.91
C ASP A 73 5.58 11.81 -21.82
N ALA A 74 4.89 10.72 -21.54
CA ALA A 74 3.44 10.74 -21.31
C ALA A 74 3.09 11.15 -19.86
N ASP A 75 1.91 11.76 -19.68
CA ASP A 75 1.37 12.03 -18.34
C ASP A 75 1.24 10.74 -17.55
N PRO A 76 1.79 10.68 -16.33
CA PRO A 76 1.85 9.44 -15.59
C PRO A 76 0.51 9.07 -14.92
N ILE A 77 0.26 7.76 -14.84
CA ILE A 77 -0.74 7.19 -13.94
C ILE A 77 -0.01 6.61 -12.75
N PHE A 78 -0.25 7.16 -11.56
CA PHE A 78 0.34 6.74 -10.31
C PHE A 78 -0.61 5.79 -9.59
N LEU A 79 -0.27 4.49 -9.53
CA LEU A 79 -1.11 3.43 -8.94
C LEU A 79 -0.58 3.06 -7.56
N LEU A 80 -1.37 3.26 -6.51
CA LEU A 80 -0.98 2.94 -5.14
C LEU A 80 -1.85 1.83 -4.55
N HIS A 81 -1.19 0.73 -4.18
CA HIS A 81 -1.80 -0.47 -3.61
C HIS A 81 -2.14 -0.31 -2.13
N GLY A 82 -3.00 -1.19 -1.63
CA GLY A 82 -3.33 -1.32 -0.22
C GLY A 82 -2.77 -2.60 0.42
N GLU A 83 -3.20 -2.85 1.64
CA GLU A 83 -2.81 -4.01 2.43
C GLU A 83 -3.73 -5.22 2.09
N PRO A 84 -3.19 -6.45 2.02
CA PRO A 84 -1.79 -6.90 2.16
C PRO A 84 -1.08 -7.07 0.81
N THR A 85 -1.41 -6.23 -0.18
CA THR A 85 -0.93 -6.35 -1.57
C THR A 85 0.37 -5.55 -1.81
N TRP A 86 0.79 -5.50 -3.08
CA TRP A 86 1.93 -4.75 -3.58
C TRP A 86 1.73 -4.51 -5.08
N SER A 87 2.68 -3.98 -5.81
CA SER A 87 2.53 -3.64 -7.24
C SER A 87 2.00 -4.81 -8.12
N TYR A 88 2.16 -6.04 -7.69
CA TYR A 88 1.57 -7.22 -8.35
C TYR A 88 0.04 -7.15 -8.48
N LEU A 89 -0.64 -6.41 -7.62
CA LEU A 89 -2.08 -6.14 -7.72
C LEU A 89 -2.45 -5.63 -9.11
N PHE A 90 -1.63 -4.73 -9.63
CA PHE A 90 -1.90 -4.00 -10.87
C PHE A 90 -1.35 -4.67 -12.14
N ARG A 91 -0.74 -5.87 -12.03
CA ARG A 91 -0.09 -6.57 -13.14
C ARG A 91 -0.92 -6.73 -14.41
N LYS A 92 -2.26 -6.77 -14.27
CA LYS A 92 -3.18 -6.86 -15.41
C LYS A 92 -3.61 -5.48 -15.93
N MET A 93 -3.54 -4.45 -15.08
CA MET A 93 -3.88 -3.08 -15.49
C MET A 93 -2.72 -2.41 -16.24
N ILE A 94 -1.50 -2.63 -15.80
CA ILE A 94 -0.30 -2.00 -16.36
C ILE A 94 -0.23 -2.17 -17.88
N PRO A 95 -0.29 -3.38 -18.47
CA PRO A 95 -0.21 -3.53 -19.92
C PRO A 95 -1.30 -2.77 -20.67
N ILE A 96 -2.53 -2.79 -20.15
CA ILE A 96 -3.67 -2.11 -20.78
C ILE A 96 -3.43 -0.59 -20.82
N LEU A 97 -2.93 -0.02 -19.71
CA LEU A 97 -2.65 1.41 -19.64
C LEU A 97 -1.48 1.80 -20.55
N VAL A 98 -0.42 1.01 -20.57
CA VAL A 98 0.75 1.22 -21.44
C VAL A 98 0.38 1.12 -22.93
N GLU A 99 -0.42 0.12 -23.32
CA GLU A 99 -0.92 -0.04 -24.71
C GLU A 99 -1.79 1.15 -25.15
N ASN A 100 -2.42 1.85 -24.20
CA ASN A 100 -3.17 3.08 -24.48
C ASN A 100 -2.31 4.36 -24.38
N GLY A 101 -0.98 4.22 -24.32
CA GLY A 101 -0.05 5.33 -24.41
C GLY A 101 0.24 6.04 -23.08
N HIS A 102 -0.11 5.47 -21.95
CA HIS A 102 0.16 6.06 -20.63
C HIS A 102 1.50 5.60 -20.06
N ARG A 103 2.18 6.47 -19.34
CA ARG A 103 3.24 6.10 -18.41
C ARG A 103 2.60 5.62 -17.11
N VAL A 104 3.08 4.51 -16.55
CA VAL A 104 2.47 3.90 -15.36
C VAL A 104 3.53 3.74 -14.27
N ILE A 105 3.34 4.41 -13.14
CA ILE A 105 4.22 4.36 -11.96
C ILE A 105 3.51 3.58 -10.87
N VAL A 106 4.16 2.53 -10.36
CA VAL A 106 3.55 1.63 -9.36
C VAL A 106 4.57 1.32 -8.26
N PRO A 107 4.60 2.09 -7.17
CA PRO A 107 5.48 1.79 -6.05
C PRO A 107 4.95 0.64 -5.20
N ASP A 108 5.88 -0.03 -4.51
CA ASP A 108 5.59 -0.86 -3.34
C ASP A 108 5.77 -0.01 -2.07
N CYS A 109 4.75 0.06 -1.24
CA CYS A 109 4.86 0.72 0.06
C CYS A 109 5.93 0.07 0.94
N VAL A 110 6.53 0.82 1.87
CA VAL A 110 7.42 0.27 2.90
C VAL A 110 6.73 -0.90 3.61
N GLY A 111 7.44 -2.02 3.74
CA GLY A 111 6.85 -3.23 4.32
C GLY A 111 6.30 -4.24 3.31
N PHE A 112 6.12 -3.84 2.05
CA PHE A 112 5.46 -4.66 1.03
C PHE A 112 6.37 -4.95 -0.16
N GLY A 113 6.03 -6.02 -0.89
CA GLY A 113 6.66 -6.39 -2.15
C GLY A 113 8.19 -6.40 -2.08
N LYS A 114 8.82 -5.74 -3.06
CA LYS A 114 10.28 -5.62 -3.19
C LYS A 114 10.88 -4.45 -2.40
N SER A 115 10.05 -3.60 -1.77
CA SER A 115 10.52 -2.54 -0.87
C SER A 115 11.05 -3.12 0.44
N ASP A 116 11.93 -2.39 1.12
CA ASP A 116 12.47 -2.76 2.43
C ASP A 116 11.38 -2.75 3.50
N LYS A 117 11.64 -3.45 4.60
CA LYS A 117 10.69 -3.69 5.69
C LYS A 117 11.33 -3.42 7.03
N PHE A 118 10.63 -2.70 7.90
CA PHE A 118 11.02 -2.62 9.30
C PHE A 118 10.78 -3.96 10.01
N ILE A 119 11.70 -4.35 10.88
CA ILE A 119 11.54 -5.52 11.76
C ILE A 119 10.46 -5.23 12.81
N SER A 120 10.51 -4.02 13.36
CA SER A 120 9.57 -3.60 14.40
C SER A 120 8.31 -3.00 13.78
N LYS A 121 7.14 -3.52 14.17
CA LYS A 121 5.86 -2.94 13.76
C LYS A 121 5.63 -1.50 14.26
N TYR A 122 6.37 -1.06 15.28
CA TYR A 122 6.26 0.28 15.84
C TYR A 122 6.99 1.35 15.02
N ASP A 123 7.83 0.93 14.06
CA ASP A 123 8.55 1.83 13.17
C ASP A 123 7.70 2.22 11.94
N TYR A 124 6.58 1.53 11.72
CA TYR A 124 5.60 1.91 10.69
C TYR A 124 4.70 3.03 11.18
N SER A 125 4.51 4.04 10.34
CA SER A 125 3.52 5.07 10.59
C SER A 125 2.85 5.52 9.29
N TYR A 126 1.61 5.99 9.40
CA TYR A 126 0.87 6.56 8.27
C TYR A 126 1.63 7.71 7.60
N ILE A 127 2.19 8.61 8.40
CA ILE A 127 2.92 9.77 7.89
C ILE A 127 4.19 9.35 7.15
N HIS A 128 4.92 8.36 7.65
CA HIS A 128 6.09 7.84 6.94
C HIS A 128 5.75 7.32 5.53
N HIS A 129 4.63 6.59 5.38
CA HIS A 129 4.16 6.17 4.05
C HIS A 129 3.83 7.36 3.14
N VAL A 130 3.21 8.42 3.69
CA VAL A 130 2.91 9.64 2.94
C VAL A 130 4.21 10.32 2.47
N ASP A 131 5.17 10.49 3.37
CA ASP A 131 6.45 11.17 3.07
C ASP A 131 7.27 10.40 2.03
N VAL A 132 7.35 9.08 2.13
CA VAL A 132 8.01 8.22 1.13
C VAL A 132 7.38 8.39 -0.26
N MET A 133 6.05 8.43 -0.36
CA MET A 133 5.38 8.61 -1.65
C MET A 133 5.59 10.01 -2.22
N LYS A 134 5.63 11.05 -1.36
CA LYS A 134 5.94 12.42 -1.79
C LYS A 134 7.36 12.50 -2.36
N GLU A 135 8.35 11.95 -1.67
CA GLU A 135 9.73 11.95 -2.13
C GLU A 135 9.90 11.19 -3.46
N LEU A 136 9.17 10.09 -3.64
CA LEU A 136 9.16 9.36 -4.90
C LEU A 136 8.59 10.22 -6.04
N ILE A 137 7.48 10.93 -5.82
CA ILE A 137 6.85 11.82 -6.79
C ILE A 137 7.78 12.98 -7.16
N GLU A 138 8.45 13.57 -6.17
CA GLU A 138 9.42 14.66 -6.37
C GLU A 138 10.65 14.17 -7.14
N THR A 139 11.23 13.03 -6.75
CA THR A 139 12.44 12.48 -7.38
C THR A 139 12.20 12.08 -8.83
N LEU A 140 11.03 11.53 -9.15
CA LEU A 140 10.62 11.18 -10.51
C LEU A 140 10.06 12.38 -11.29
N ASP A 141 9.96 13.54 -10.65
CA ASP A 141 9.36 14.78 -11.17
C ASP A 141 8.03 14.53 -11.87
N LEU A 142 7.14 13.78 -11.21
CA LEU A 142 5.82 13.49 -11.79
C LEU A 142 4.98 14.77 -11.85
N GLN A 143 4.45 15.05 -13.02
CA GLN A 143 3.60 16.22 -13.31
C GLN A 143 2.29 15.75 -13.94
N ASN A 144 1.19 16.48 -13.70
CA ASN A 144 -0.12 16.20 -14.26
C ASN A 144 -0.57 14.74 -14.09
N ALA A 145 -0.15 14.10 -12.98
CA ALA A 145 -0.40 12.69 -12.74
C ALA A 145 -1.88 12.39 -12.54
N THR A 146 -2.33 11.25 -13.05
CA THR A 146 -3.58 10.65 -12.62
C THR A 146 -3.32 9.72 -11.45
N PHE A 147 -3.80 10.08 -10.26
CA PHE A 147 -3.71 9.20 -9.08
C PHE A 147 -4.80 8.13 -9.14
N PHE A 148 -4.40 6.86 -8.91
CA PHE A 148 -5.32 5.76 -8.63
C PHE A 148 -4.92 5.10 -7.31
N GLY A 149 -5.83 5.05 -6.33
CA GLY A 149 -5.60 4.45 -5.03
C GLY A 149 -6.66 3.42 -4.65
N GLN A 150 -6.22 2.30 -4.07
CA GLN A 150 -7.07 1.25 -3.54
C GLN A 150 -6.72 0.98 -2.08
N ASP A 151 -7.74 0.78 -1.21
CA ASP A 151 -7.60 0.44 0.20
C ASP A 151 -6.67 1.44 0.95
N TRP A 152 -5.64 1.01 1.67
CA TRP A 152 -4.65 1.89 2.30
C TRP A 152 -3.92 2.79 1.31
N GLY A 153 -3.70 2.32 0.08
CA GLY A 153 -3.13 3.15 -0.98
C GLY A 153 -4.00 4.36 -1.29
N GLY A 154 -5.34 4.21 -1.20
CA GLY A 154 -6.25 5.34 -1.32
C GLY A 154 -6.11 6.33 -0.17
N LEU A 155 -6.02 5.86 1.08
CA LEU A 155 -5.84 6.73 2.26
C LEU A 155 -4.53 7.51 2.21
N VAL A 156 -3.41 6.83 1.94
CA VAL A 156 -2.08 7.44 1.83
C VAL A 156 -2.03 8.40 0.64
N GLY A 157 -2.46 7.93 -0.54
CA GLY A 157 -2.33 8.71 -1.76
C GLY A 157 -3.25 9.94 -1.80
N LEU A 158 -4.47 9.88 -1.25
CA LEU A 158 -5.33 11.06 -1.14
C LEU A 158 -4.71 12.13 -0.24
N ARG A 159 -3.96 11.75 0.79
CA ARG A 159 -3.20 12.68 1.60
C ARG A 159 -2.04 13.30 0.81
N VAL A 160 -1.31 12.49 0.03
CA VAL A 160 -0.26 12.98 -0.88
C VAL A 160 -0.83 13.98 -1.88
N VAL A 161 -1.96 13.64 -2.53
CA VAL A 161 -2.64 14.55 -3.47
C VAL A 161 -3.05 15.86 -2.79
N ALA A 162 -3.53 15.81 -1.56
CA ALA A 162 -3.92 17.01 -0.81
C ALA A 162 -2.73 17.91 -0.44
N GLU A 163 -1.54 17.33 -0.27
CA GLU A 163 -0.31 18.08 0.07
C GLU A 163 0.48 18.56 -1.16
N MET A 164 0.25 17.94 -2.34
CA MET A 164 0.93 18.23 -3.60
C MET A 164 -0.07 18.37 -4.76
N PRO A 165 -1.15 19.18 -4.61
CA PRO A 165 -2.24 19.21 -5.58
C PRO A 165 -1.80 19.63 -6.99
N GLU A 166 -0.71 20.39 -7.10
CA GLU A 166 -0.15 20.85 -8.38
C GLU A 166 0.47 19.72 -9.21
N ARG A 167 0.77 18.57 -8.59
CA ARG A 167 1.33 17.40 -9.26
C ARG A 167 0.27 16.52 -9.94
N PHE A 168 -1.01 16.71 -9.60
CA PHE A 168 -2.07 15.80 -10.01
C PHE A 168 -3.16 16.50 -10.84
N GLY A 169 -3.48 15.90 -11.99
CA GLY A 169 -4.60 16.35 -12.85
C GLY A 169 -5.91 15.63 -12.56
N ASN A 170 -5.86 14.34 -12.20
CA ASN A 170 -7.03 13.52 -11.96
C ASN A 170 -6.87 12.60 -10.75
N ILE A 171 -8.01 12.19 -10.18
CA ILE A 171 -8.07 11.28 -9.03
C ILE A 171 -9.09 10.19 -9.31
N VAL A 172 -8.66 8.94 -9.16
CA VAL A 172 -9.50 7.75 -9.21
C VAL A 172 -9.30 6.96 -7.93
N VAL A 173 -10.36 6.55 -7.26
CA VAL A 173 -10.28 5.75 -6.03
C VAL A 173 -11.20 4.55 -6.11
N SER A 174 -10.74 3.44 -5.55
CA SER A 174 -11.48 2.19 -5.50
C SER A 174 -11.35 1.55 -4.12
N ASN A 175 -12.49 1.14 -3.54
CA ASN A 175 -12.51 0.38 -2.28
C ASN A 175 -11.61 0.99 -1.19
N THR A 176 -11.73 2.28 -0.95
CA THR A 176 -10.96 3.03 0.05
C THR A 176 -11.86 3.91 0.90
N GLY A 177 -11.33 4.34 2.06
CA GLY A 177 -11.99 5.29 2.94
C GLY A 177 -11.62 6.74 2.61
N PHE A 178 -12.50 7.66 2.96
CA PHE A 178 -12.22 9.10 2.96
C PHE A 178 -12.06 9.55 4.42
N ALA A 179 -10.87 9.99 4.78
CA ALA A 179 -10.61 10.50 6.14
C ALA A 179 -11.17 11.94 6.32
N ALA A 180 -12.46 12.14 6.05
CA ALA A 180 -13.16 13.37 6.41
C ALA A 180 -13.57 13.28 7.89
N ALA A 181 -12.59 13.31 8.78
CA ALA A 181 -12.78 13.11 10.23
C ALA A 181 -13.71 14.14 10.89
N SER A 182 -14.04 15.24 10.24
CA SER A 182 -14.93 16.28 10.79
C SER A 182 -16.43 16.00 10.63
N GLN A 183 -16.83 14.99 9.84
CA GLN A 183 -18.25 14.74 9.54
C GLN A 183 -18.81 13.46 10.14
N PHE A 184 -17.98 12.57 10.66
CA PHE A 184 -18.44 11.35 11.30
C PHE A 184 -18.29 11.43 12.81
N PRO A 185 -19.34 11.08 13.58
CA PRO A 185 -19.22 10.99 15.04
C PRO A 185 -18.11 10.02 15.42
N ALA A 186 -17.35 10.32 16.47
CA ALA A 186 -16.22 9.49 16.93
C ALA A 186 -16.60 7.99 17.11
N TRP A 187 -17.84 7.73 17.56
CA TRP A 187 -18.37 6.37 17.72
C TRP A 187 -18.48 5.61 16.38
N PHE A 188 -18.74 6.32 15.25
CA PHE A 188 -18.83 5.70 13.93
C PHE A 188 -17.45 5.26 13.45
N ILE A 189 -16.45 6.15 13.60
CA ILE A 189 -15.06 5.85 13.23
C ILE A 189 -14.55 4.68 14.08
N GLU A 190 -14.79 4.70 15.38
CA GLU A 190 -14.36 3.64 16.31
C GLU A 190 -15.01 2.28 15.99
N ASN A 191 -16.29 2.27 15.66
CA ASN A 191 -16.99 1.04 15.31
C ASN A 191 -16.68 0.55 13.89
N PHE A 192 -16.41 1.48 12.94
CA PHE A 192 -15.97 1.13 11.59
C PHE A 192 -14.57 0.50 11.60
N ILE A 193 -13.63 1.07 12.36
CA ILE A 193 -12.29 0.49 12.54
C ILE A 193 -12.41 -0.88 13.21
N LYS A 194 -13.22 -1.04 14.24
CA LYS A 194 -13.47 -2.35 14.88
C LYS A 194 -14.04 -3.35 13.90
N LEU A 195 -14.96 -2.95 13.03
CA LEU A 195 -15.56 -3.82 12.02
C LEU A 195 -14.54 -4.29 10.98
N VAL A 196 -13.67 -3.39 10.52
CA VAL A 196 -12.63 -3.69 9.51
C VAL A 196 -11.51 -4.54 10.11
N VAL A 197 -11.11 -4.28 11.36
CA VAL A 197 -10.07 -5.07 12.07
C VAL A 197 -10.61 -6.43 12.53
N TRP A 198 -11.93 -6.58 12.68
CA TRP A 198 -12.56 -7.86 13.09
C TRP A 198 -12.80 -8.82 11.92
N TRP A 199 -12.77 -8.34 10.68
CA TRP A 199 -12.94 -9.19 9.49
C TRP A 199 -11.61 -9.84 9.02
N ASN A 200 -10.48 -9.46 9.59
CA ASN A 200 -9.18 -10.11 9.41
C ASN A 200 -8.87 -10.91 10.68
#